data_ee4080372286751d7702d58a7df602e7
#
_entry.id   ee4080372286751d7702d58a7df602e7
#
_cell.length_a   1.000
_cell.length_b   1.000
_cell.length_c   1.000
_cell.angle_alpha   90.00
_cell.angle_beta   90.00
_cell.angle_gamma   90.00
#
_symmetry.space_group_name_H-M   'P 1'
#
loop_
_entity.id
_entity.type
_entity.pdbx_description
1 polymer ?
#
loop_
_entity_poly.entity_id
_entity_poly.type
_entity_poly.pdbx_seq_one_letter_code
_entity_poly.pdbx_strand_id
1 'polypeptide(L)'
;MDDARAEPSVDNAQAEDWGPFGRPLFNDPSARALSRVGVVDVGSNSVRLVVFDGAARSPAYFYNEKIMCALGAGLSETGHLNPEGRVRALSAIKRFQRLAEGMGITPLTAVATAAVREASDGPEFRAEVERETGLRLWVIDGEEEARLSAQGVLLGWPGSYGLVCDIGGSSMELATLWEGRVGKRVTSPLGPLKLKDVKGGKKGVKAHIKEVMYGLKTEMDWTGQRLFLVGGSWRAIARLDMERRGYPLHVLHEYRMTAKSMRETVKWIADQDLDELRSRVGISSARMSLIPLASLVLKELVRQFKPRDIAISSYGIREGMLYEQMPQRLRDRDPLIEACRFAEAKDARLPGFGKTLHNFISPLFRAANPQRKRIIKAACLLHDVSWRAHPDYRAEVTFDNATRANLGGLKHSERVFLGLALLHRYRNKREGTRFEDLYDLLTEKEQREAEILGKAMRFGAMLWLQPGGQMGELRWFPKKRLLELVLTKDAVALYGEVAEARFNSLAASLEAETKVRVAR
;
A
#
# COMPACT_ATOMS: atom_id res chain seq x y z
N MET A 1 -25.80 -42.86 38.27
CA MET A 1 -24.80 -41.97 38.92
C MET A 1 -24.27 -41.05 37.84
N ASP A 2 -24.91 -39.87 37.79
CA ASP A 2 -24.63 -38.83 36.83
C ASP A 2 -23.36 -38.10 37.23
N ASP A 3 -22.40 -38.03 36.33
CA ASP A 3 -21.20 -37.22 36.49
C ASP A 3 -21.37 -35.96 35.61
N ALA A 4 -22.03 -34.97 36.18
CA ALA A 4 -22.20 -33.65 35.57
C ALA A 4 -20.84 -32.95 35.60
N ARG A 5 -20.17 -32.89 34.43
CA ARG A 5 -19.01 -32.00 34.23
C ARG A 5 -19.52 -30.57 34.19
N ALA A 6 -19.19 -29.82 35.22
CA ALA A 6 -19.39 -28.38 35.28
C ALA A 6 -18.63 -27.70 34.13
N GLU A 7 -19.34 -26.91 33.34
CA GLU A 7 -18.75 -25.96 32.42
C GLU A 7 -17.93 -24.92 33.20
N PRO A 8 -16.73 -24.54 32.78
CA PRO A 8 -15.99 -23.48 33.43
C PRO A 8 -16.74 -22.15 33.27
N SER A 9 -17.08 -21.54 34.41
CA SER A 9 -17.60 -20.18 34.48
C SER A 9 -16.71 -19.24 33.68
N VAL A 10 -17.33 -18.49 32.76
CA VAL A 10 -16.69 -17.38 32.06
C VAL A 10 -16.45 -16.28 33.11
N ASP A 11 -15.27 -16.30 33.68
CA ASP A 11 -14.79 -15.27 34.60
C ASP A 11 -14.71 -13.93 33.90
N ASN A 12 -15.15 -12.89 34.57
CA ASN A 12 -15.10 -11.48 34.26
C ASN A 12 -13.72 -11.07 33.73
N ALA A 13 -13.43 -11.30 32.44
CA ALA A 13 -12.39 -10.58 31.74
C ALA A 13 -12.84 -9.12 31.72
N GLN A 14 -12.10 -8.25 32.40
CA GLN A 14 -12.18 -6.80 32.24
C GLN A 14 -12.39 -6.52 30.75
N ALA A 15 -13.47 -5.80 30.42
CA ALA A 15 -13.76 -5.42 29.06
C ALA A 15 -12.57 -4.62 28.56
N GLU A 16 -11.66 -5.28 27.84
CA GLU A 16 -10.52 -4.62 27.20
C GLU A 16 -11.11 -3.59 26.26
N ASP A 17 -10.62 -2.35 26.34
CA ASP A 17 -11.05 -1.28 25.45
C ASP A 17 -10.46 -1.52 24.06
N TRP A 18 -11.23 -2.23 23.23
CA TRP A 18 -10.88 -2.48 21.82
C TRP A 18 -11.02 -1.25 20.93
N GLY A 19 -11.12 -0.07 21.55
CA GLY A 19 -11.24 1.19 20.85
C GLY A 19 -12.42 1.22 19.89
N PRO A 20 -12.26 1.91 18.73
CA PRO A 20 -13.38 2.14 17.84
C PRO A 20 -13.94 0.87 17.17
N PHE A 21 -13.27 -0.27 17.23
CA PHE A 21 -13.75 -1.52 16.62
C PHE A 21 -14.63 -2.38 17.55
N GLY A 22 -14.62 -2.12 18.86
CA GLY A 22 -15.45 -2.85 19.84
C GLY A 22 -15.19 -4.36 19.95
N ARG A 23 -14.20 -4.87 19.21
CA ARG A 23 -13.73 -6.27 19.25
C ARG A 23 -12.33 -6.37 18.68
N PRO A 24 -11.54 -7.42 19.02
CA PRO A 24 -10.25 -7.68 18.35
C PRO A 24 -10.48 -8.09 16.90
N LEU A 25 -9.67 -7.53 15.98
CA LEU A 25 -9.69 -7.88 14.56
C LEU A 25 -8.79 -9.08 14.24
N PHE A 26 -7.83 -9.37 15.09
CA PHE A 26 -6.78 -10.39 14.92
C PHE A 26 -6.69 -11.29 16.14
N ASN A 27 -7.77 -12.02 16.42
CA ASN A 27 -7.90 -12.88 17.62
C ASN A 27 -6.89 -14.01 17.66
N ASP A 28 -6.56 -14.58 16.49
CA ASP A 28 -5.52 -15.58 16.36
C ASP A 28 -4.25 -14.95 15.79
N PRO A 29 -3.18 -14.83 16.60
CA PRO A 29 -1.92 -14.30 16.14
C PRO A 29 -1.22 -15.17 15.09
N SER A 30 -1.66 -16.41 14.89
CA SER A 30 -1.26 -17.26 13.75
C SER A 30 -2.13 -17.01 12.54
N ALA A 31 -3.29 -16.36 12.68
CA ALA A 31 -4.20 -16.04 11.59
C ALA A 31 -3.48 -15.21 10.51
N ARG A 32 -3.63 -15.63 9.28
CA ARG A 32 -3.06 -14.96 8.12
C ARG A 32 -4.08 -14.19 7.29
N ALA A 33 -5.34 -14.33 7.64
CA ALA A 33 -6.47 -13.62 7.05
C ALA A 33 -7.01 -12.57 8.01
N LEU A 34 -7.45 -11.45 7.46
CA LEU A 34 -8.19 -10.40 8.16
C LEU A 34 -9.67 -10.77 8.15
N SER A 35 -10.34 -10.70 9.29
CA SER A 35 -11.80 -10.64 9.32
C SER A 35 -12.25 -9.40 8.58
N ARG A 36 -13.24 -9.51 7.69
CA ARG A 36 -13.75 -8.38 6.92
C ARG A 36 -14.19 -7.25 7.84
N VAL A 37 -13.65 -6.05 7.62
CA VAL A 37 -13.83 -4.88 8.48
C VAL A 37 -14.16 -3.65 7.65
N GLY A 38 -15.16 -2.88 8.08
CA GLY A 38 -15.55 -1.61 7.47
C GLY A 38 -15.12 -0.41 8.31
N VAL A 39 -14.61 0.63 7.66
CA VAL A 39 -14.29 1.93 8.27
C VAL A 39 -14.95 3.03 7.48
N VAL A 40 -15.76 3.86 8.15
CA VAL A 40 -16.29 5.12 7.64
C VAL A 40 -15.42 6.25 8.15
N ASP A 41 -14.86 7.04 7.23
CA ASP A 41 -14.01 8.18 7.50
C ASP A 41 -14.77 9.48 7.13
N VAL A 42 -15.09 10.29 8.13
CA VAL A 42 -15.85 11.55 8.00
C VAL A 42 -14.88 12.71 8.06
N GLY A 43 -14.39 13.12 6.90
CA GLY A 43 -13.48 14.25 6.77
C GLY A 43 -14.20 15.57 6.39
N SER A 44 -13.46 16.67 6.43
CA SER A 44 -14.00 18.02 6.11
C SER A 44 -14.60 18.15 4.70
N ASN A 45 -14.08 17.37 3.73
CA ASN A 45 -14.54 17.49 2.34
C ASN A 45 -15.35 16.28 1.85
N SER A 46 -15.23 15.13 2.49
CA SER A 46 -15.87 13.89 2.01
C SER A 46 -16.05 12.87 3.11
N VAL A 47 -17.09 12.07 2.97
CA VAL A 47 -17.32 10.85 3.75
C VAL A 47 -16.95 9.65 2.89
N ARG A 48 -16.26 8.67 3.46
CA ARG A 48 -15.74 7.52 2.73
C ARG A 48 -15.92 6.23 3.50
N LEU A 49 -16.49 5.22 2.85
CA LEU A 49 -16.47 3.83 3.32
C LEU A 49 -15.32 3.10 2.68
N VAL A 50 -14.55 2.40 3.49
CA VAL A 50 -13.58 1.40 3.04
C VAL A 50 -13.85 0.10 3.78
N VAL A 51 -13.96 -0.99 3.03
CA VAL A 51 -13.99 -2.34 3.59
C VAL A 51 -12.68 -3.03 3.26
N PHE A 52 -12.03 -3.54 4.28
CA PHE A 52 -10.79 -4.29 4.17
C PHE A 52 -11.04 -5.79 4.24
N ASP A 53 -10.28 -6.56 3.45
CA ASP A 53 -10.26 -8.02 3.43
C ASP A 53 -8.84 -8.50 3.07
N GLY A 54 -8.60 -9.79 3.10
CA GLY A 54 -7.37 -10.37 2.58
C GLY A 54 -6.34 -10.75 3.65
N ALA A 55 -5.06 -10.53 3.35
CA ALA A 55 -3.98 -10.85 4.27
C ALA A 55 -3.99 -9.93 5.49
N ALA A 56 -3.94 -10.50 6.70
CA ALA A 56 -3.96 -9.73 7.94
C ALA A 56 -2.87 -8.65 7.99
N ARG A 57 -1.64 -8.98 7.54
CA ARG A 57 -0.49 -8.04 7.54
C ARG A 57 -0.48 -7.06 6.36
N SER A 58 -1.23 -7.34 5.30
CA SER A 58 -1.31 -6.53 4.09
C SER A 58 -2.74 -6.53 3.55
N PRO A 59 -3.66 -5.82 4.22
CA PRO A 59 -5.06 -5.79 3.86
C PRO A 59 -5.30 -5.23 2.46
N ALA A 60 -6.25 -5.81 1.74
CA ALA A 60 -6.72 -5.32 0.45
C ALA A 60 -8.04 -4.57 0.60
N TYR A 61 -8.31 -3.68 -0.34
CA TYR A 61 -9.58 -2.96 -0.40
C TYR A 61 -10.64 -3.85 -1.08
N PHE A 62 -11.55 -4.38 -0.28
CA PHE A 62 -12.69 -5.17 -0.78
C PHE A 62 -13.78 -4.27 -1.36
N TYR A 63 -14.05 -3.14 -0.68
CA TYR A 63 -15.00 -2.12 -1.13
C TYR A 63 -14.48 -0.73 -0.79
N ASN A 64 -14.79 0.26 -1.62
CA ASN A 64 -14.34 1.61 -1.43
C ASN A 64 -15.27 2.59 -2.14
N GLU A 65 -16.06 3.36 -1.38
CA GLU A 65 -16.93 4.41 -1.88
C GLU A 65 -16.65 5.72 -1.18
N LYS A 66 -16.64 6.81 -1.95
CA LYS A 66 -16.36 8.16 -1.46
C LYS A 66 -17.45 9.12 -1.94
N ILE A 67 -18.05 9.84 -1.01
CA ILE A 67 -19.08 10.86 -1.30
C ILE A 67 -18.53 12.23 -0.88
N MET A 68 -18.59 13.19 -1.82
CA MET A 68 -18.16 14.56 -1.57
C MET A 68 -19.29 15.30 -0.84
N CYS A 69 -19.06 15.72 0.39
CA CYS A 69 -20.05 16.35 1.25
C CYS A 69 -19.76 17.84 1.48
N ALA A 70 -18.46 18.24 1.43
CA ALA A 70 -18.03 19.60 1.78
C ALA A 70 -18.47 20.01 3.21
N LEU A 71 -18.42 19.09 4.16
CA LEU A 71 -18.94 19.25 5.53
C LEU A 71 -18.31 20.43 6.28
N GLY A 72 -17.01 20.71 6.03
CA GLY A 72 -16.27 21.82 6.63
C GLY A 72 -16.25 23.09 5.79
N ALA A 73 -17.07 23.20 4.74
CA ALA A 73 -17.12 24.42 3.93
C ALA A 73 -17.74 25.58 4.72
N GLY A 74 -17.06 26.74 4.81
CA GLY A 74 -17.50 27.92 5.57
C GLY A 74 -17.35 27.78 7.09
N LEU A 75 -16.79 26.71 7.60
CA LEU A 75 -16.62 26.48 9.04
C LEU A 75 -15.82 27.60 9.74
N SER A 76 -14.77 28.09 9.10
CA SER A 76 -13.95 29.19 9.66
C SER A 76 -14.72 30.51 9.84
N GLU A 77 -15.78 30.73 9.05
CA GLU A 77 -16.59 31.96 9.10
C GLU A 77 -17.77 31.79 10.05
N THR A 78 -18.44 30.64 9.97
CA THR A 78 -19.72 30.42 10.68
C THR A 78 -19.55 29.76 12.04
N GLY A 79 -18.46 29.04 12.26
CA GLY A 79 -18.23 28.15 13.42
C GLY A 79 -19.11 26.89 13.40
N HIS A 80 -19.86 26.63 12.33
CA HIS A 80 -20.80 25.52 12.19
C HIS A 80 -20.49 24.68 10.96
N LEU A 81 -20.91 23.42 10.99
CA LEU A 81 -20.87 22.54 9.83
C LEU A 81 -21.69 23.10 8.69
N ASN A 82 -21.25 22.91 7.45
CA ASN A 82 -22.04 23.31 6.28
C ASN A 82 -23.38 22.58 6.28
N PRO A 83 -24.54 23.31 6.26
CA PRO A 83 -25.86 22.68 6.38
C PRO A 83 -26.17 21.64 5.31
N GLU A 84 -25.87 21.94 4.03
CA GLU A 84 -26.05 20.96 2.94
C GLU A 84 -25.05 19.83 3.04
N GLY A 85 -23.83 20.14 3.49
CA GLY A 85 -22.77 19.16 3.76
C GLY A 85 -23.18 18.17 4.85
N ARG A 86 -23.82 18.65 5.92
CA ARG A 86 -24.35 17.84 7.02
C ARG A 86 -25.40 16.85 6.53
N VAL A 87 -26.40 17.33 5.74
CA VAL A 87 -27.42 16.45 5.15
C VAL A 87 -26.80 15.39 4.24
N ARG A 88 -25.86 15.77 3.38
CA ARG A 88 -25.16 14.83 2.50
C ARG A 88 -24.33 13.82 3.27
N ALA A 89 -23.62 14.25 4.32
CA ALA A 89 -22.81 13.38 5.15
C ALA A 89 -23.66 12.34 5.89
N LEU A 90 -24.78 12.76 6.50
CA LEU A 90 -25.72 11.85 7.15
C LEU A 90 -26.31 10.83 6.17
N SER A 91 -26.73 11.27 4.99
CA SER A 91 -27.25 10.39 3.93
C SER A 91 -26.19 9.37 3.47
N ALA A 92 -24.93 9.82 3.35
CA ALA A 92 -23.80 8.95 2.99
C ALA A 92 -23.56 7.89 4.07
N ILE A 93 -23.56 8.26 5.35
CA ILE A 93 -23.36 7.34 6.48
C ILE A 93 -24.49 6.31 6.54
N LYS A 94 -25.76 6.73 6.40
CA LYS A 94 -26.92 5.82 6.31
C LYS A 94 -26.76 4.80 5.17
N ARG A 95 -26.35 5.27 3.99
CA ARG A 95 -26.07 4.39 2.86
C ARG A 95 -24.95 3.39 3.18
N PHE A 96 -23.86 3.85 3.78
CA PHE A 96 -22.71 3.02 4.09
C PHE A 96 -23.02 1.96 5.14
N GLN A 97 -23.87 2.28 6.11
CA GLN A 97 -24.38 1.31 7.07
C GLN A 97 -25.14 0.17 6.36
N ARG A 98 -26.10 0.51 5.50
CA ARG A 98 -26.88 -0.48 4.74
C ARG A 98 -26.02 -1.34 3.82
N LEU A 99 -25.00 -0.75 3.20
CA LEU A 99 -24.03 -1.51 2.39
C LEU A 99 -23.22 -2.49 3.25
N ALA A 100 -22.80 -2.05 4.43
CA ALA A 100 -22.06 -2.91 5.35
C ALA A 100 -22.94 -4.08 5.86
N GLU A 101 -24.20 -3.82 6.20
CA GLU A 101 -25.17 -4.85 6.58
C GLU A 101 -25.36 -5.88 5.44
N GLY A 102 -25.58 -5.39 4.21
CA GLY A 102 -25.72 -6.27 3.04
C GLY A 102 -24.48 -7.08 2.69
N MET A 103 -23.31 -6.61 3.08
CA MET A 103 -22.02 -7.33 2.93
C MET A 103 -21.69 -8.22 4.15
N GLY A 104 -22.54 -8.27 5.16
CA GLY A 104 -22.31 -9.02 6.41
C GLY A 104 -21.15 -8.47 7.23
N ILE A 105 -20.93 -7.15 7.18
CA ILE A 105 -19.82 -6.50 7.89
C ILE A 105 -20.29 -5.96 9.21
N THR A 106 -19.86 -6.58 10.30
CA THR A 106 -20.04 -6.13 11.67
C THR A 106 -18.74 -6.34 12.46
N PRO A 107 -18.25 -5.32 13.18
CA PRO A 107 -18.76 -3.96 13.26
C PRO A 107 -18.34 -3.08 12.07
N LEU A 108 -19.15 -2.04 11.81
CA LEU A 108 -18.75 -0.89 11.01
C LEU A 108 -18.28 0.21 11.97
N THR A 109 -17.07 0.71 11.78
CA THR A 109 -16.51 1.77 12.61
C THR A 109 -16.57 3.10 11.87
N ALA A 110 -17.02 4.16 12.55
CA ALA A 110 -17.08 5.52 12.00
C ALA A 110 -16.16 6.45 12.79
N VAL A 111 -15.24 7.12 12.09
CA VAL A 111 -14.35 8.14 12.66
C VAL A 111 -14.54 9.48 11.99
N ALA A 112 -14.43 10.56 12.75
CA ALA A 112 -14.50 11.94 12.24
C ALA A 112 -13.27 12.73 12.69
N THR A 113 -12.89 13.69 11.85
CA THR A 113 -11.69 14.51 12.03
C THR A 113 -12.05 16.00 12.17
N ALA A 114 -11.17 16.89 11.75
CA ALA A 114 -11.18 18.32 12.00
C ALA A 114 -12.55 19.02 11.87
N ALA A 115 -13.33 18.78 10.83
CA ALA A 115 -14.58 19.49 10.65
C ALA A 115 -15.59 19.26 11.78
N VAL A 116 -15.80 17.99 12.16
CA VAL A 116 -16.73 17.64 13.27
C VAL A 116 -16.14 18.03 14.61
N ARG A 117 -14.83 17.96 14.76
CA ARG A 117 -14.10 18.33 15.99
C ARG A 117 -14.18 19.83 16.28
N GLU A 118 -14.03 20.67 15.26
CA GLU A 118 -13.92 22.12 15.40
C GLU A 118 -15.29 22.84 15.35
N ALA A 119 -16.32 22.22 14.80
CA ALA A 119 -17.65 22.82 14.69
C ALA A 119 -18.37 22.86 16.04
N SER A 120 -19.02 23.99 16.35
CA SER A 120 -19.85 24.15 17.55
C SER A 120 -21.05 23.20 17.59
N ASP A 121 -21.60 22.85 16.42
CA ASP A 121 -22.68 21.85 16.24
C ASP A 121 -22.17 20.42 15.95
N GLY A 122 -20.86 20.20 16.06
CA GLY A 122 -20.23 18.88 15.90
C GLY A 122 -20.79 17.81 16.86
N PRO A 123 -20.94 18.10 18.18
CA PRO A 123 -21.57 17.17 19.12
C PRO A 123 -23.01 16.82 18.75
N GLU A 124 -23.79 17.78 18.26
CA GLU A 124 -25.17 17.55 17.81
C GLU A 124 -25.20 16.65 16.56
N PHE A 125 -24.33 16.91 15.59
CA PHE A 125 -24.19 16.06 14.39
C PHE A 125 -23.79 14.64 14.76
N ARG A 126 -22.89 14.46 15.73
CA ARG A 126 -22.51 13.14 16.24
C ARG A 126 -23.71 12.40 16.83
N ALA A 127 -24.50 13.07 17.68
CA ALA A 127 -25.71 12.50 18.27
C ALA A 127 -26.78 12.17 17.21
N GLU A 128 -26.90 13.01 16.17
CA GLU A 128 -27.78 12.76 15.02
C GLU A 128 -27.37 11.50 14.25
N VAL A 129 -26.09 11.33 13.95
CA VAL A 129 -25.57 10.12 13.29
C VAL A 129 -25.90 8.87 14.13
N GLU A 130 -25.61 8.90 15.43
CA GLU A 130 -25.86 7.77 16.32
C GLU A 130 -27.36 7.42 16.40
N ARG A 131 -28.23 8.42 16.55
CA ARG A 131 -29.68 8.23 16.59
C ARG A 131 -30.23 7.65 15.27
N GLU A 132 -29.75 8.12 14.14
CA GLU A 132 -30.29 7.79 12.82
C GLU A 132 -29.69 6.50 12.22
N THR A 133 -28.56 6.06 12.71
CA THR A 133 -27.81 4.92 12.14
C THR A 133 -27.39 3.87 13.16
N GLY A 134 -27.47 4.16 14.45
CA GLY A 134 -26.91 3.30 15.50
C GLY A 134 -25.36 3.28 15.53
N LEU A 135 -24.69 4.00 14.63
CA LEU A 135 -23.24 4.04 14.57
C LEU A 135 -22.68 5.13 15.48
N ARG A 136 -21.84 4.73 16.42
CA ARG A 136 -21.05 5.70 17.20
C ARG A 136 -20.00 6.35 16.32
N LEU A 137 -20.07 7.69 16.22
CA LEU A 137 -19.06 8.47 15.50
C LEU A 137 -17.92 8.87 16.45
N TRP A 138 -16.74 8.29 16.26
CA TRP A 138 -15.56 8.58 17.03
C TRP A 138 -14.86 9.84 16.50
N VAL A 139 -14.86 10.91 17.28
CA VAL A 139 -14.17 12.15 16.92
C VAL A 139 -12.76 12.10 17.49
N ILE A 140 -11.75 12.04 16.60
CA ILE A 140 -10.34 11.97 16.99
C ILE A 140 -9.72 13.37 16.98
N ASP A 141 -8.76 13.61 17.88
CA ASP A 141 -7.99 14.84 17.90
C ASP A 141 -6.88 14.85 16.83
N GLY A 142 -6.20 15.96 16.66
CA GLY A 142 -5.19 16.11 15.61
C GLY A 142 -3.93 15.30 15.84
N GLU A 143 -3.53 15.08 17.11
CA GLU A 143 -2.38 14.22 17.41
C GLU A 143 -2.68 12.75 17.17
N GLU A 144 -3.91 12.33 17.47
CA GLU A 144 -4.38 10.99 17.17
C GLU A 144 -4.49 10.76 15.65
N GLU A 145 -4.97 11.78 14.91
CA GLU A 145 -4.98 11.78 13.44
C GLU A 145 -3.56 11.62 12.87
N ALA A 146 -2.59 12.36 13.41
CA ALA A 146 -1.16 12.25 13.07
C ALA A 146 -0.60 10.84 13.37
N ARG A 147 -0.98 10.29 14.54
CA ARG A 147 -0.52 8.97 14.99
C ARG A 147 -1.03 7.86 14.08
N LEU A 148 -2.32 7.88 13.77
CA LEU A 148 -2.94 6.87 12.91
C LEU A 148 -2.42 6.98 11.48
N SER A 149 -2.25 8.18 10.94
CA SER A 149 -1.65 8.36 9.60
C SER A 149 -0.22 7.82 9.53
N ALA A 150 0.57 8.02 10.58
CA ALA A 150 1.92 7.49 10.67
C ALA A 150 1.94 5.95 10.78
N GLN A 151 1.01 5.36 11.51
CA GLN A 151 0.84 3.91 11.57
C GLN A 151 0.39 3.33 10.23
N GLY A 152 -0.42 4.05 9.47
CA GLY A 152 -0.73 3.70 8.08
C GLY A 152 0.53 3.60 7.21
N VAL A 153 1.48 4.53 7.39
CA VAL A 153 2.79 4.44 6.72
C VAL A 153 3.53 3.19 7.15
N LEU A 154 3.56 2.84 8.44
CA LEU A 154 4.22 1.64 8.96
C LEU A 154 3.60 0.34 8.45
N LEU A 155 2.31 0.34 8.11
CA LEU A 155 1.68 -0.81 7.46
C LEU A 155 2.38 -1.14 6.13
N GLY A 156 2.71 -0.11 5.34
CA GLY A 156 3.37 -0.26 4.03
C GLY A 156 4.88 -0.39 4.12
N TRP A 157 5.52 0.26 5.11
CA TRP A 157 6.97 0.29 5.27
C TRP A 157 7.39 -0.02 6.72
N PRO A 158 7.46 -1.29 7.10
CA PRO A 158 7.94 -1.68 8.43
C PRO A 158 9.32 -1.11 8.74
N GLY A 159 9.51 -0.64 9.96
CA GLY A 159 10.80 -0.12 10.41
C GLY A 159 11.21 1.22 9.78
N SER A 160 10.26 1.97 9.20
CA SER A 160 10.57 3.25 8.56
C SER A 160 11.07 4.31 9.53
N TYR A 161 11.95 5.16 9.00
CA TYR A 161 12.45 6.38 9.63
C TYR A 161 12.06 7.58 8.78
N GLY A 162 11.60 8.64 9.42
CA GLY A 162 11.29 9.87 8.70
C GLY A 162 10.21 10.71 9.34
N LEU A 163 9.70 11.65 8.55
CA LEU A 163 8.59 12.52 8.89
C LEU A 163 7.38 12.14 8.04
N VAL A 164 6.26 11.90 8.67
CA VAL A 164 4.96 11.74 8.00
C VAL A 164 4.27 13.09 7.99
N CYS A 165 3.72 13.47 6.84
CA CYS A 165 2.88 14.65 6.68
C CYS A 165 1.56 14.23 6.05
N ASP A 166 0.49 14.23 6.83
CA ASP A 166 -0.87 14.08 6.32
C ASP A 166 -1.49 15.45 6.10
N ILE A 167 -2.13 15.64 4.94
CA ILE A 167 -2.87 16.87 4.65
C ILE A 167 -4.33 16.54 4.41
N GLY A 168 -5.15 17.00 5.33
CA GLY A 168 -6.59 16.98 5.24
C GLY A 168 -7.17 18.12 4.41
N GLY A 169 -8.43 18.42 4.62
CA GLY A 169 -9.08 19.61 4.07
C GLY A 169 -8.76 20.86 4.88
N SER A 170 -8.91 20.77 6.20
CA SER A 170 -8.80 21.90 7.14
C SER A 170 -7.50 21.89 7.95
N SER A 171 -6.84 20.77 8.10
CA SER A 171 -5.65 20.59 8.91
C SER A 171 -4.50 19.93 8.15
N MET A 172 -3.31 19.99 8.75
CA MET A 172 -2.14 19.24 8.34
C MET A 172 -1.44 18.70 9.59
N GLU A 173 -1.22 17.41 9.60
CA GLU A 173 -0.62 16.68 10.70
C GLU A 173 0.81 16.26 10.37
N LEU A 174 1.71 16.34 11.36
CA LEU A 174 3.06 15.83 11.28
C LEU A 174 3.30 14.78 12.37
N ALA A 175 4.01 13.72 12.02
CA ALA A 175 4.48 12.71 12.98
C ALA A 175 5.87 12.21 12.61
N THR A 176 6.74 12.02 13.62
CA THR A 176 8.04 11.38 13.40
C THR A 176 7.90 9.85 13.44
N LEU A 177 8.68 9.17 12.61
CA LEU A 177 8.85 7.72 12.64
C LEU A 177 10.29 7.38 13.00
N TRP A 178 10.44 6.45 13.93
CA TRP A 178 11.71 5.92 14.38
C TRP A 178 11.58 4.43 14.71
N GLU A 179 12.33 3.57 14.03
CA GLU A 179 12.35 2.11 14.25
C GLU A 179 10.96 1.46 14.30
N GLY A 180 10.08 1.85 13.38
CA GLY A 180 8.73 1.31 13.32
C GLY A 180 7.79 1.81 14.43
N ARG A 181 8.16 2.88 15.14
CA ARG A 181 7.36 3.53 16.17
C ARG A 181 7.02 4.95 15.78
N VAL A 182 5.85 5.40 16.22
CA VAL A 182 5.43 6.80 16.08
C VAL A 182 5.96 7.58 17.26
N GLY A 183 6.70 8.64 16.96
CA GLY A 183 7.25 9.54 17.96
C GLY A 183 6.42 10.82 18.13
N LYS A 184 7.08 11.97 18.06
CA LYS A 184 6.47 13.30 18.23
C LYS A 184 5.42 13.56 17.16
N ARG A 185 4.34 14.23 17.54
CA ARG A 185 3.16 14.49 16.72
C ARG A 185 2.70 15.93 16.93
N VAL A 186 2.23 16.55 15.87
CA VAL A 186 1.64 17.89 15.93
C VAL A 186 0.56 18.03 14.86
N THR A 187 -0.40 18.91 15.11
CA THR A 187 -1.41 19.33 14.12
C THR A 187 -1.29 20.81 13.83
N SER A 188 -1.75 21.27 12.69
CA SER A 188 -1.71 22.66 12.28
C SER A 188 -2.88 23.03 11.36
N PRO A 189 -3.25 24.32 11.26
CA PRO A 189 -4.34 24.80 10.41
C PRO A 189 -3.91 24.98 8.94
N LEU A 190 -2.96 24.17 8.43
CA LEU A 190 -2.44 24.31 7.08
C LEU A 190 -3.22 23.50 6.02
N GLY A 191 -4.43 23.08 6.33
CA GLY A 191 -5.31 22.44 5.33
C GLY A 191 -5.76 23.44 4.25
N PRO A 192 -5.79 23.03 2.95
CA PRO A 192 -6.07 23.94 1.84
C PRO A 192 -7.45 24.62 1.89
N LEU A 193 -8.46 24.03 2.54
CA LEU A 193 -9.77 24.69 2.71
C LEU A 193 -9.64 25.88 3.68
N LYS A 194 -8.97 25.67 4.81
CA LYS A 194 -8.77 26.71 5.82
C LYS A 194 -7.85 27.86 5.31
N LEU A 195 -6.90 27.52 4.44
CA LEU A 195 -6.02 28.52 3.81
C LEU A 195 -6.75 29.45 2.83
N LYS A 196 -7.95 29.10 2.32
CA LYS A 196 -8.77 30.00 1.50
C LYS A 196 -9.25 31.22 2.27
N ASP A 197 -9.46 31.08 3.58
CA ASP A 197 -10.02 32.09 4.45
C ASP A 197 -8.95 33.08 5.00
N VAL A 198 -7.66 32.83 4.69
CA VAL A 198 -6.56 33.69 5.14
C VAL A 198 -6.58 35.02 4.40
N LYS A 199 -6.69 36.11 5.16
CA LYS A 199 -6.72 37.48 4.64
C LYS A 199 -5.37 37.92 4.06
N GLY A 200 -5.39 38.96 3.20
CA GLY A 200 -4.18 39.52 2.59
C GLY A 200 -3.78 38.86 1.25
N GLY A 201 -4.69 38.07 0.66
CA GLY A 201 -4.49 37.44 -0.66
C GLY A 201 -3.27 36.51 -0.70
N LYS A 202 -2.65 36.37 -1.87
CA LYS A 202 -1.51 35.46 -2.05
C LYS A 202 -0.30 35.78 -1.16
N LYS A 203 -0.09 37.05 -0.79
CA LYS A 203 0.98 37.46 0.14
C LYS A 203 0.66 37.03 1.58
N GLY A 204 -0.57 37.27 2.06
CA GLY A 204 -1.01 36.86 3.38
C GLY A 204 -0.95 35.35 3.59
N VAL A 205 -1.47 34.59 2.63
CA VAL A 205 -1.38 33.11 2.66
C VAL A 205 0.05 32.62 2.76
N LYS A 206 0.99 33.16 1.96
CA LYS A 206 2.41 32.78 2.04
C LYS A 206 3.05 33.13 3.37
N ALA A 207 2.74 34.31 3.95
CA ALA A 207 3.25 34.72 5.26
C ALA A 207 2.75 33.78 6.35
N HIS A 208 1.45 33.50 6.37
CA HIS A 208 0.81 32.59 7.30
C HIS A 208 1.42 31.17 7.23
N ILE A 209 1.55 30.60 6.03
CA ILE A 209 2.17 29.27 5.84
C ILE A 209 3.61 29.27 6.37
N LYS A 210 4.39 30.32 6.11
CA LYS A 210 5.78 30.42 6.56
C LYS A 210 5.87 30.48 8.08
N GLU A 211 5.04 31.27 8.73
CA GLU A 211 4.98 31.44 10.19
C GLU A 211 4.64 30.12 10.87
N VAL A 212 3.51 29.51 10.49
CA VAL A 212 3.07 28.23 11.07
C VAL A 212 4.13 27.14 10.85
N MET A 213 4.68 27.06 9.63
CA MET A 213 5.68 26.04 9.30
C MET A 213 7.00 26.23 10.08
N TYR A 214 7.36 27.47 10.40
CA TYR A 214 8.51 27.75 11.25
C TYR A 214 8.27 27.24 12.69
N GLY A 215 7.09 27.48 13.25
CA GLY A 215 6.69 26.93 14.55
C GLY A 215 6.75 25.40 14.56
N LEU A 216 6.15 24.77 13.56
CA LEU A 216 6.18 23.31 13.41
C LEU A 216 7.61 22.76 13.30
N LYS A 217 8.49 23.44 12.56
CA LYS A 217 9.90 23.05 12.45
C LYS A 217 10.63 23.10 13.79
N THR A 218 10.40 24.14 14.56
CA THR A 218 10.98 24.31 15.91
C THR A 218 10.46 23.23 16.86
N GLU A 219 9.17 22.98 16.82
CA GLU A 219 8.53 21.98 17.67
C GLU A 219 8.97 20.56 17.33
N MET A 220 8.97 20.17 16.05
CA MET A 220 9.30 18.81 15.61
C MET A 220 10.78 18.46 15.75
N ASP A 221 11.68 19.44 15.73
CA ASP A 221 13.15 19.27 15.77
C ASP A 221 13.68 18.13 14.87
N TRP A 222 13.23 18.10 13.62
CA TRP A 222 13.52 17.04 12.67
C TRP A 222 14.12 17.58 11.37
N THR A 223 15.12 16.90 10.81
CA THR A 223 15.73 17.25 9.51
C THR A 223 16.31 16.03 8.78
N GLY A 224 16.36 16.13 7.45
CA GLY A 224 17.28 15.35 6.61
C GLY A 224 16.90 13.90 6.31
N GLN A 225 15.82 13.37 6.86
CA GLN A 225 15.34 12.02 6.58
C GLN A 225 14.30 12.01 5.47
N ARG A 226 13.63 10.87 5.25
CA ARG A 226 12.53 10.75 4.31
C ARG A 226 11.29 11.50 4.80
N LEU A 227 10.60 12.15 3.86
CA LEU A 227 9.28 12.72 4.06
C LEU A 227 8.24 11.79 3.41
N PHE A 228 7.33 11.26 4.21
CA PHE A 228 6.18 10.49 3.73
C PHE A 228 4.97 11.41 3.61
N LEU A 229 4.42 11.53 2.41
CA LEU A 229 3.26 12.35 2.12
C LEU A 229 1.99 11.49 2.08
N VAL A 230 1.07 11.76 3.00
CA VAL A 230 -0.25 11.13 3.14
C VAL A 230 -1.33 12.13 2.78
N GLY A 231 -2.41 11.69 2.20
CA GLY A 231 -3.55 12.55 1.89
C GLY A 231 -3.76 12.79 0.39
N GLY A 232 -4.93 13.29 0.11
CA GLY A 232 -5.39 13.35 -1.28
C GLY A 232 -4.75 14.45 -2.11
N SER A 233 -4.36 15.56 -1.50
CA SER A 233 -3.72 16.67 -2.20
C SER A 233 -2.31 16.31 -2.62
N TRP A 234 -1.56 15.63 -1.76
CA TRP A 234 -0.22 15.13 -2.10
C TRP A 234 -0.26 14.09 -3.21
N ARG A 235 -1.23 13.17 -3.17
CA ARG A 235 -1.43 12.18 -4.24
C ARG A 235 -1.79 12.84 -5.59
N ALA A 236 -2.50 13.95 -5.57
CA ALA A 236 -2.80 14.70 -6.79
C ALA A 236 -1.53 15.38 -7.33
N ILE A 237 -0.73 16.05 -6.48
CA ILE A 237 0.56 16.63 -6.88
C ILE A 237 1.50 15.56 -7.45
N ALA A 238 1.52 14.36 -6.84
CA ALA A 238 2.33 13.26 -7.34
C ALA A 238 1.90 12.78 -8.75
N ARG A 239 0.59 12.70 -9.01
CA ARG A 239 0.08 12.40 -10.37
C ARG A 239 0.52 13.46 -11.38
N LEU A 240 0.49 14.73 -10.98
CA LEU A 240 0.96 15.83 -11.80
C LEU A 240 2.48 15.78 -12.04
N ASP A 241 3.27 15.34 -11.05
CA ASP A 241 4.71 15.09 -11.24
C ASP A 241 4.97 13.91 -12.19
N MET A 242 4.19 12.82 -12.07
CA MET A 242 4.25 11.70 -13.02
C MET A 242 3.93 12.14 -14.44
N GLU A 243 2.86 12.92 -14.64
CA GLU A 243 2.46 13.47 -15.95
C GLU A 243 3.55 14.36 -16.53
N ARG A 244 4.04 15.35 -15.76
CA ARG A 244 5.11 16.25 -16.21
C ARG A 244 6.37 15.52 -16.66
N ARG A 245 6.69 14.40 -16.00
CA ARG A 245 7.91 13.62 -16.24
C ARG A 245 7.74 12.50 -17.25
N GLY A 246 6.53 12.25 -17.75
CA GLY A 246 6.25 11.04 -18.53
C GLY A 246 6.59 9.76 -17.76
N TYR A 247 6.30 9.71 -16.45
CA TYR A 247 6.70 8.58 -15.61
C TYR A 247 5.85 7.34 -15.92
N PRO A 248 6.44 6.20 -16.28
CA PRO A 248 5.70 5.12 -16.94
C PRO A 248 4.82 4.29 -15.97
N LEU A 249 5.16 4.20 -14.68
CA LEU A 249 4.40 3.41 -13.70
C LEU A 249 3.46 4.29 -12.85
N HIS A 250 2.20 4.38 -13.23
CA HIS A 250 1.19 5.21 -12.56
C HIS A 250 0.65 4.55 -11.26
N VAL A 251 1.55 4.18 -10.34
CA VAL A 251 1.25 3.66 -9.00
C VAL A 251 1.68 4.72 -7.98
N LEU A 252 0.74 5.18 -7.13
CA LEU A 252 1.03 6.26 -6.19
C LEU A 252 1.84 5.82 -4.98
N HIS A 253 1.56 4.61 -4.48
CA HIS A 253 2.28 4.10 -3.30
C HIS A 253 3.75 3.86 -3.64
N GLU A 254 4.65 4.42 -2.82
CA GLU A 254 6.11 4.40 -3.03
C GLU A 254 6.60 5.22 -4.24
N TYR A 255 5.73 6.04 -4.86
CA TYR A 255 6.23 7.03 -5.81
C TYR A 255 7.17 8.02 -5.12
N ARG A 256 8.33 8.25 -5.71
CA ARG A 256 9.37 9.08 -5.10
C ARG A 256 9.67 10.32 -5.92
N MET A 257 9.79 11.44 -5.21
CA MET A 257 10.22 12.72 -5.74
C MET A 257 11.48 13.20 -5.01
N THR A 258 12.35 13.89 -5.74
CA THR A 258 13.41 14.70 -5.13
C THR A 258 12.86 16.09 -4.81
N ALA A 259 13.53 16.81 -3.90
CA ALA A 259 13.20 18.22 -3.65
C ALA A 259 13.30 19.10 -4.92
N LYS A 260 14.18 18.72 -5.86
CA LYS A 260 14.31 19.38 -7.18
C LYS A 260 13.07 19.11 -8.02
N SER A 261 12.71 17.85 -8.27
CA SER A 261 11.52 17.48 -9.05
C SER A 261 10.26 18.12 -8.49
N MET A 262 10.08 18.07 -7.16
CA MET A 262 8.94 18.71 -6.51
C MET A 262 8.84 20.21 -6.81
N ARG A 263 9.97 20.95 -6.71
CA ARG A 263 9.98 22.39 -7.02
C ARG A 263 9.65 22.67 -8.50
N GLU A 264 10.18 21.87 -9.39
CA GLU A 264 9.87 21.97 -10.82
C GLU A 264 8.38 21.70 -11.09
N THR A 265 7.80 20.69 -10.46
CA THR A 265 6.37 20.37 -10.60
C THR A 265 5.49 21.48 -10.04
N VAL A 266 5.80 22.01 -8.86
CA VAL A 266 5.04 23.14 -8.27
C VAL A 266 5.09 24.37 -9.17
N LYS A 267 6.26 24.66 -9.80
CA LYS A 267 6.39 25.74 -10.76
C LYS A 267 5.57 25.45 -12.01
N TRP A 268 5.71 24.26 -12.59
CA TRP A 268 4.98 23.83 -13.79
C TRP A 268 3.46 23.89 -13.58
N ILE A 269 2.94 23.43 -12.44
CA ILE A 269 1.49 23.53 -12.11
C ILE A 269 1.02 24.98 -12.12
N ALA A 270 1.84 25.93 -11.64
CA ALA A 270 1.46 27.34 -11.58
C ALA A 270 1.38 28.01 -12.97
N ASP A 271 2.01 27.44 -13.97
CA ASP A 271 2.08 27.92 -15.35
C ASP A 271 1.06 27.20 -16.27
N GLN A 272 0.27 26.22 -15.76
CA GLN A 272 -0.69 25.44 -16.56
C GLN A 272 -2.11 25.94 -16.41
N ASP A 273 -2.95 25.67 -17.42
CA ASP A 273 -4.41 25.68 -17.26
C ASP A 273 -4.85 24.48 -16.43
N LEU A 274 -5.49 24.76 -15.30
CA LEU A 274 -5.87 23.71 -14.35
C LEU A 274 -7.01 22.83 -14.86
N ASP A 275 -7.90 23.34 -15.71
CA ASP A 275 -9.03 22.57 -16.24
C ASP A 275 -8.57 21.60 -17.33
N GLU A 276 -7.68 22.04 -18.20
CA GLU A 276 -7.03 21.17 -19.17
C GLU A 276 -6.22 20.07 -18.47
N LEU A 277 -5.39 20.45 -17.51
CA LEU A 277 -4.55 19.54 -16.75
C LEU A 277 -5.38 18.51 -15.97
N ARG A 278 -6.51 18.96 -15.41
CA ARG A 278 -7.49 18.10 -14.72
C ARG A 278 -8.00 16.97 -15.62
N SER A 279 -8.35 17.31 -16.84
CA SER A 279 -8.91 16.35 -17.82
C SER A 279 -7.87 15.29 -18.20
N ARG A 280 -6.62 15.68 -18.37
CA ARG A 280 -5.49 14.77 -18.72
C ARG A 280 -5.16 13.76 -17.62
N VAL A 281 -5.19 14.18 -16.34
CA VAL A 281 -4.75 13.33 -15.22
C VAL A 281 -5.86 12.69 -14.42
N GLY A 282 -7.13 12.94 -14.77
CA GLY A 282 -8.29 12.36 -14.10
C GLY A 282 -8.44 12.78 -12.62
N ILE A 283 -8.13 14.04 -12.30
CA ILE A 283 -8.32 14.62 -10.96
C ILE A 283 -9.68 15.34 -10.92
N SER A 284 -10.46 15.15 -9.83
CA SER A 284 -11.75 15.84 -9.68
C SER A 284 -11.57 17.36 -9.57
N SER A 285 -12.55 18.14 -10.07
CA SER A 285 -12.53 19.61 -10.02
C SER A 285 -12.32 20.13 -8.59
N ALA A 286 -13.11 19.61 -7.63
CA ALA A 286 -12.99 19.98 -6.21
C ALA A 286 -11.59 19.78 -5.64
N ARG A 287 -10.85 18.77 -6.12
CA ARG A 287 -9.48 18.54 -5.69
C ARG A 287 -8.50 19.44 -6.43
N MET A 288 -8.68 19.62 -7.73
CA MET A 288 -7.82 20.47 -8.54
C MET A 288 -7.80 21.91 -8.00
N SER A 289 -8.93 22.43 -7.55
CA SER A 289 -9.03 23.78 -6.96
C SER A 289 -8.21 23.98 -5.67
N LEU A 290 -7.81 22.89 -5.00
CA LEU A 290 -6.98 22.93 -3.78
C LEU A 290 -5.48 22.79 -4.05
N ILE A 291 -5.10 22.36 -5.25
CA ILE A 291 -3.70 22.09 -5.61
C ILE A 291 -2.79 23.32 -5.49
N PRO A 292 -3.18 24.53 -5.93
CA PRO A 292 -2.33 25.70 -5.79
C PRO A 292 -1.94 25.99 -4.32
N LEU A 293 -2.89 25.91 -3.39
CA LEU A 293 -2.64 26.11 -1.96
C LEU A 293 -1.80 24.98 -1.36
N ALA A 294 -2.16 23.73 -1.65
CA ALA A 294 -1.35 22.58 -1.23
C ALA A 294 0.10 22.67 -1.75
N SER A 295 0.30 23.14 -2.97
CA SER A 295 1.63 23.35 -3.55
C SER A 295 2.47 24.38 -2.78
N LEU A 296 1.85 25.45 -2.27
CA LEU A 296 2.55 26.42 -1.42
C LEU A 296 2.97 25.80 -0.08
N VAL A 297 2.08 25.01 0.53
CA VAL A 297 2.40 24.27 1.78
C VAL A 297 3.53 23.28 1.53
N LEU A 298 3.47 22.48 0.46
CA LEU A 298 4.52 21.50 0.13
C LEU A 298 5.88 22.17 -0.10
N LYS A 299 5.89 23.29 -0.82
CA LYS A 299 7.11 24.06 -1.07
C LYS A 299 7.77 24.53 0.24
N GLU A 300 6.95 25.04 1.17
CA GLU A 300 7.46 25.51 2.45
C GLU A 300 7.88 24.36 3.36
N LEU A 301 7.12 23.27 3.41
CA LEU A 301 7.44 22.04 4.14
C LEU A 301 8.83 21.51 3.73
N VAL A 302 9.06 21.35 2.43
CA VAL A 302 10.34 20.86 1.90
C VAL A 302 11.48 21.86 2.15
N ARG A 303 11.20 23.17 2.13
CA ARG A 303 12.18 24.22 2.44
C ARG A 303 12.66 24.17 3.89
N GLN A 304 11.73 24.00 4.83
CA GLN A 304 12.01 24.01 6.26
C GLN A 304 12.63 22.70 6.76
N PHE A 305 12.07 21.56 6.35
CA PHE A 305 12.48 20.25 6.84
C PHE A 305 13.60 19.59 6.02
N LYS A 306 13.92 20.09 4.82
CA LYS A 306 15.02 19.63 3.95
C LYS A 306 15.12 18.11 3.83
N PRO A 307 14.03 17.40 3.42
CA PRO A 307 14.04 15.95 3.35
C PRO A 307 15.05 15.47 2.31
N ARG A 308 15.67 14.30 2.59
CA ARG A 308 16.56 13.63 1.63
C ARG A 308 15.80 13.12 0.40
N ASP A 309 14.63 12.53 0.62
CA ASP A 309 13.71 12.09 -0.43
C ASP A 309 12.25 12.22 0.07
N ILE A 310 11.31 12.24 -0.88
CA ILE A 310 9.88 12.38 -0.64
C ILE A 310 9.20 11.15 -1.22
N ALA A 311 8.43 10.44 -0.40
CA ALA A 311 7.68 9.26 -0.80
C ALA A 311 6.17 9.46 -0.59
N ILE A 312 5.37 9.01 -1.55
CA ILE A 312 3.91 9.09 -1.47
C ILE A 312 3.35 7.83 -0.82
N SER A 313 2.50 7.99 0.20
CA SER A 313 1.76 6.90 0.80
C SER A 313 0.31 6.87 0.30
N SER A 314 -0.13 5.68 -0.11
CA SER A 314 -1.55 5.42 -0.34
C SER A 314 -2.29 5.09 0.96
N TYR A 315 -1.54 4.74 2.02
CA TYR A 315 -2.05 4.41 3.33
C TYR A 315 -2.05 5.64 4.25
N GLY A 316 -3.05 5.73 5.11
CA GLY A 316 -3.24 6.82 6.06
C GLY A 316 -4.05 6.35 7.27
N ILE A 317 -4.92 7.19 7.81
CA ILE A 317 -5.68 6.96 9.06
C ILE A 317 -6.35 5.59 9.09
N ARG A 318 -7.07 5.21 8.05
CA ARG A 318 -7.87 3.97 8.00
C ARG A 318 -7.00 2.71 8.09
N GLU A 319 -5.89 2.72 7.39
CA GLU A 319 -4.88 1.66 7.44
C GLU A 319 -4.13 1.68 8.79
N GLY A 320 -3.95 2.87 9.37
CA GLY A 320 -3.39 3.05 10.70
C GLY A 320 -4.26 2.47 11.80
N MET A 321 -5.57 2.62 11.69
CA MET A 321 -6.53 1.99 12.62
C MET A 321 -6.41 0.46 12.61
N LEU A 322 -6.23 -0.15 11.45
CA LEU A 322 -5.98 -1.60 11.37
C LEU A 322 -4.62 -1.97 11.97
N TYR A 323 -3.59 -1.17 11.67
CA TYR A 323 -2.24 -1.41 12.21
C TYR A 323 -2.21 -1.33 13.74
N GLU A 324 -2.98 -0.42 14.33
CA GLU A 324 -3.15 -0.28 15.78
C GLU A 324 -3.58 -1.59 16.43
N GLN A 325 -4.53 -2.27 15.81
CA GLN A 325 -5.09 -3.53 16.32
C GLN A 325 -4.20 -4.75 16.11
N MET A 326 -3.12 -4.61 15.31
CA MET A 326 -2.22 -5.73 15.03
C MET A 326 -1.33 -6.03 16.24
N PRO A 327 -1.28 -7.28 16.72
CA PRO A 327 -0.29 -7.68 17.72
C PRO A 327 1.13 -7.56 17.16
N GLN A 328 2.12 -7.30 18.01
CA GLN A 328 3.50 -7.03 17.60
C GLN A 328 4.06 -8.11 16.66
N ARG A 329 3.83 -9.39 16.94
CA ARG A 329 4.30 -10.47 16.07
C ARG A 329 3.69 -10.45 14.66
N LEU A 330 2.52 -9.85 14.46
CA LEU A 330 1.94 -9.63 13.14
C LEU A 330 2.59 -8.42 12.47
N ARG A 331 2.84 -7.34 13.22
CA ARG A 331 3.55 -6.14 12.71
C ARG A 331 4.96 -6.47 12.22
N ASP A 332 5.64 -7.42 12.88
CA ASP A 332 7.00 -7.87 12.53
C ASP A 332 7.08 -8.70 11.24
N ARG A 333 5.94 -9.20 10.75
CA ARG A 333 5.91 -9.96 9.50
C ARG A 333 6.08 -9.03 8.30
N ASP A 334 6.71 -9.57 7.27
CA ASP A 334 6.90 -8.87 6.00
C ASP A 334 5.56 -8.74 5.23
N PRO A 335 5.07 -7.52 4.97
CA PRO A 335 3.78 -7.31 4.30
C PRO A 335 3.74 -7.89 2.88
N LEU A 336 4.86 -7.84 2.12
CA LEU A 336 4.94 -8.43 0.79
C LEU A 336 4.77 -9.94 0.85
N ILE A 337 5.54 -10.59 1.72
CA ILE A 337 5.53 -12.05 1.82
C ILE A 337 4.17 -12.56 2.32
N GLU A 338 3.55 -11.88 3.27
CA GLU A 338 2.22 -12.27 3.77
C GLU A 338 1.12 -12.07 2.71
N ALA A 339 1.17 -10.97 1.94
CA ALA A 339 0.26 -10.76 0.81
C ALA A 339 0.42 -11.85 -0.27
N CYS A 340 1.67 -12.18 -0.63
CA CYS A 340 1.94 -13.21 -1.63
C CYS A 340 1.53 -14.62 -1.16
N ARG A 341 1.72 -14.95 0.13
CA ARG A 341 1.26 -16.21 0.71
C ARG A 341 -0.26 -16.33 0.70
N PHE A 342 -0.94 -15.23 1.03
CA PHE A 342 -2.40 -15.19 0.99
C PHE A 342 -2.91 -15.42 -0.44
N ALA A 343 -2.33 -14.72 -1.43
CA ALA A 343 -2.68 -14.88 -2.83
C ALA A 343 -2.40 -16.31 -3.33
N GLU A 344 -1.25 -16.90 -2.98
CA GLU A 344 -0.93 -18.28 -3.30
C GLU A 344 -1.97 -19.26 -2.73
N ALA A 345 -2.27 -19.12 -1.42
CA ALA A 345 -3.20 -20.02 -0.74
C ALA A 345 -4.62 -19.97 -1.33
N LYS A 346 -5.04 -18.80 -1.82
CA LYS A 346 -6.38 -18.57 -2.35
C LYS A 346 -6.50 -18.88 -3.84
N ASP A 347 -5.49 -18.53 -4.63
CA ASP A 347 -5.62 -18.43 -6.08
C ASP A 347 -4.73 -19.40 -6.87
N ALA A 348 -3.66 -19.94 -6.28
CA ALA A 348 -2.78 -20.87 -7.00
C ALA A 348 -3.44 -22.25 -7.22
N ARG A 349 -3.10 -22.94 -8.33
CA ARG A 349 -3.54 -24.33 -8.58
C ARG A 349 -2.99 -25.32 -7.56
N LEU A 350 -1.77 -25.06 -7.07
CA LEU A 350 -1.08 -25.89 -6.08
C LEU A 350 -0.64 -25.00 -4.90
N PRO A 351 -1.54 -24.69 -3.93
CA PRO A 351 -1.19 -23.91 -2.76
C PRO A 351 -0.03 -24.53 -1.96
N GLY A 352 0.95 -23.71 -1.58
CA GLY A 352 2.16 -24.14 -0.88
C GLY A 352 3.33 -24.56 -1.77
N PHE A 353 3.12 -24.70 -3.07
CA PHE A 353 4.19 -25.05 -4.02
C PHE A 353 5.25 -23.95 -4.17
N GLY A 354 4.90 -22.68 -3.99
CA GLY A 354 5.84 -21.57 -4.08
C GLY A 354 7.05 -21.71 -3.14
N LYS A 355 6.87 -22.34 -1.98
CA LYS A 355 7.98 -22.67 -1.06
C LYS A 355 8.92 -23.72 -1.67
N THR A 356 8.38 -24.78 -2.26
CA THR A 356 9.14 -25.84 -2.92
C THR A 356 9.92 -25.26 -4.11
N LEU A 357 9.25 -24.46 -4.95
CA LEU A 357 9.86 -23.78 -6.09
C LEU A 357 10.99 -22.84 -5.67
N HIS A 358 10.77 -22.03 -4.62
CA HIS A 358 11.78 -21.14 -4.08
C HIS A 358 13.03 -21.92 -3.62
N ASN A 359 12.84 -23.02 -2.88
CA ASN A 359 13.97 -23.84 -2.41
C ASN A 359 14.75 -24.44 -3.60
N PHE A 360 14.05 -24.93 -4.62
CA PHE A 360 14.65 -25.51 -5.81
C PHE A 360 15.53 -24.53 -6.59
N ILE A 361 15.04 -23.29 -6.82
CA ILE A 361 15.78 -22.30 -7.61
C ILE A 361 16.76 -21.45 -6.80
N SER A 362 16.71 -21.48 -5.47
CA SER A 362 17.53 -20.64 -4.59
C SER A 362 19.06 -20.76 -4.82
N PRO A 363 19.63 -21.92 -5.24
CA PRO A 363 21.05 -22.02 -5.54
C PRO A 363 21.54 -21.04 -6.61
N LEU A 364 20.68 -20.60 -7.53
CA LEU A 364 21.01 -19.63 -8.57
C LEU A 364 21.26 -18.22 -7.99
N PHE A 365 20.68 -17.91 -6.83
CA PHE A 365 20.62 -16.59 -6.24
C PHE A 365 21.33 -16.46 -4.90
N ARG A 366 22.33 -17.33 -4.62
CA ARG A 366 23.08 -17.32 -3.35
C ARG A 366 23.71 -15.97 -3.04
N ALA A 367 24.25 -15.30 -4.06
CA ALA A 367 24.91 -14.00 -3.95
C ALA A 367 23.93 -12.80 -3.86
N ALA A 368 22.62 -13.02 -4.02
CA ALA A 368 21.64 -11.94 -3.94
C ALA A 368 21.57 -11.38 -2.51
N ASN A 369 21.42 -10.05 -2.40
CA ASN A 369 21.25 -9.40 -1.10
C ASN A 369 19.88 -9.77 -0.48
N PRO A 370 19.68 -9.52 0.83
CA PRO A 370 18.43 -9.89 1.52
C PRO A 370 17.16 -9.34 0.86
N GLN A 371 17.21 -8.09 0.36
CA GLN A 371 16.06 -7.47 -0.31
C GLN A 371 15.71 -8.18 -1.62
N ARG A 372 16.71 -8.56 -2.43
CA ARG A 372 16.50 -9.33 -3.67
C ARG A 372 15.98 -10.73 -3.37
N LYS A 373 16.51 -11.42 -2.37
CA LYS A 373 16.02 -12.74 -1.91
C LYS A 373 14.56 -12.70 -1.49
N ARG A 374 14.14 -11.62 -0.83
CA ARG A 374 12.74 -11.36 -0.47
C ARG A 374 11.84 -11.30 -1.71
N ILE A 375 12.26 -10.59 -2.77
CA ILE A 375 11.48 -10.46 -4.01
C ILE A 375 11.44 -11.78 -4.79
N ILE A 376 12.55 -12.54 -4.81
CA ILE A 376 12.60 -13.88 -5.41
C ILE A 376 11.58 -14.81 -4.73
N LYS A 377 11.51 -14.78 -3.40
CA LYS A 377 10.51 -15.54 -2.65
C LYS A 377 9.08 -15.11 -3.00
N ALA A 378 8.82 -13.80 -3.11
CA ALA A 378 7.53 -13.27 -3.52
C ALA A 378 7.15 -13.74 -4.93
N ALA A 379 8.09 -13.72 -5.88
CA ALA A 379 7.87 -14.22 -7.24
C ALA A 379 7.48 -15.71 -7.25
N CYS A 380 8.16 -16.53 -6.46
CA CYS A 380 7.82 -17.96 -6.34
C CYS A 380 6.43 -18.20 -5.75
N LEU A 381 6.00 -17.39 -4.79
CA LEU A 381 4.64 -17.48 -4.24
C LEU A 381 3.57 -17.05 -5.27
N LEU A 382 3.87 -16.04 -6.08
CA LEU A 382 2.93 -15.51 -7.07
C LEU A 382 2.98 -16.23 -8.44
N HIS A 383 3.88 -17.19 -8.63
CA HIS A 383 4.18 -17.78 -9.94
C HIS A 383 2.98 -18.38 -10.68
N ASP A 384 1.91 -18.74 -9.98
CA ASP A 384 0.74 -19.42 -10.53
C ASP A 384 -0.62 -18.78 -10.19
N VAL A 385 -0.65 -17.61 -9.53
CA VAL A 385 -1.92 -16.98 -9.11
C VAL A 385 -2.80 -16.48 -10.27
N SER A 386 -2.23 -16.25 -11.43
CA SER A 386 -2.97 -15.79 -12.63
C SER A 386 -3.32 -16.92 -13.62
N TRP A 387 -3.35 -18.17 -13.17
CA TRP A 387 -3.54 -19.32 -14.05
C TRP A 387 -4.90 -19.35 -14.77
N ARG A 388 -5.92 -18.69 -14.20
CA ARG A 388 -7.25 -18.57 -14.82
C ARG A 388 -7.27 -17.69 -16.06
N ALA A 389 -6.26 -16.84 -16.26
CA ALA A 389 -6.11 -16.10 -17.49
C ALA A 389 -5.80 -17.05 -18.65
N HIS A 390 -6.33 -16.74 -19.86
CA HIS A 390 -6.01 -17.50 -21.05
C HIS A 390 -4.49 -17.57 -21.28
N PRO A 391 -3.92 -18.71 -21.69
CA PRO A 391 -2.48 -18.88 -21.87
C PRO A 391 -1.80 -17.78 -22.67
N ASP A 392 -2.43 -17.26 -23.72
CA ASP A 392 -1.86 -16.23 -24.60
C ASP A 392 -1.68 -14.88 -23.89
N TYR A 393 -2.52 -14.56 -22.93
CA TYR A 393 -2.51 -13.28 -22.20
C TYR A 393 -1.94 -13.39 -20.79
N ARG A 394 -1.70 -14.62 -20.31
CA ARG A 394 -1.30 -14.88 -18.91
C ARG A 394 -0.04 -14.14 -18.50
N ALA A 395 0.93 -14.04 -19.39
CA ALA A 395 2.17 -13.32 -19.15
C ALA A 395 1.93 -11.83 -18.82
N GLU A 396 1.09 -11.17 -19.61
CA GLU A 396 0.77 -9.76 -19.43
C GLU A 396 -0.13 -9.52 -18.21
N VAL A 397 -1.15 -10.36 -18.01
CA VAL A 397 -2.03 -10.29 -16.84
C VAL A 397 -1.22 -10.45 -15.55
N THR A 398 -0.26 -11.36 -15.54
CA THR A 398 0.60 -11.58 -14.36
C THR A 398 1.52 -10.39 -14.09
N PHE A 399 2.06 -9.77 -15.14
CA PHE A 399 2.85 -8.55 -15.03
C PHE A 399 2.02 -7.39 -14.46
N ASP A 400 0.83 -7.13 -15.01
CA ASP A 400 -0.06 -6.08 -14.51
C ASP A 400 -0.45 -6.31 -13.05
N ASN A 401 -0.83 -7.53 -12.70
CA ASN A 401 -1.18 -7.88 -11.33
C ASN A 401 -0.01 -7.62 -10.37
N ALA A 402 1.21 -8.02 -10.70
CA ALA A 402 2.38 -7.83 -9.85
C ALA A 402 2.75 -6.34 -9.67
N THR A 403 2.66 -5.55 -10.74
CA THR A 403 3.05 -4.14 -10.71
C THR A 403 2.00 -3.25 -10.04
N ARG A 404 0.70 -3.58 -10.16
CA ARG A 404 -0.43 -2.74 -9.73
C ARG A 404 -1.14 -3.23 -8.47
N ALA A 405 -0.92 -4.48 -8.04
CA ALA A 405 -1.53 -4.99 -6.82
C ALA A 405 -1.15 -4.18 -5.58
N ASN A 406 -2.02 -4.20 -4.57
CA ASN A 406 -1.81 -3.53 -3.29
C ASN A 406 -0.76 -4.28 -2.44
N LEU A 407 0.47 -4.35 -2.95
CA LEU A 407 1.61 -4.98 -2.29
C LEU A 407 2.40 -3.92 -1.52
N GLY A 408 2.47 -4.05 -0.19
CA GLY A 408 3.29 -3.19 0.66
C GLY A 408 4.78 -3.50 0.56
N GLY A 409 5.62 -2.51 0.88
CA GLY A 409 7.06 -2.69 1.00
C GLY A 409 7.81 -2.96 -0.30
N LEU A 410 7.31 -2.51 -1.44
CA LEU A 410 7.95 -2.61 -2.76
C LEU A 410 8.20 -1.21 -3.35
N LYS A 411 9.43 -0.95 -3.77
CA LYS A 411 9.77 0.20 -4.63
C LYS A 411 9.23 -0.02 -6.04
N HIS A 412 9.08 1.05 -6.83
CA HIS A 412 8.60 0.94 -8.21
C HIS A 412 9.49 0.03 -9.07
N SER A 413 10.82 0.16 -8.98
CA SER A 413 11.73 -0.76 -9.67
C SER A 413 11.55 -2.22 -9.23
N GLU A 414 11.30 -2.45 -7.93
CA GLU A 414 11.05 -3.81 -7.41
C GLU A 414 9.73 -4.39 -7.89
N ARG A 415 8.69 -3.55 -8.07
CA ARG A 415 7.41 -3.96 -8.69
C ARG A 415 7.62 -4.39 -10.14
N VAL A 416 8.38 -3.60 -10.90
CA VAL A 416 8.69 -3.93 -12.31
C VAL A 416 9.55 -5.17 -12.39
N PHE A 417 10.56 -5.32 -11.53
CA PHE A 417 11.37 -6.53 -11.45
C PHE A 417 10.50 -7.78 -11.18
N LEU A 418 9.62 -7.71 -10.19
CA LEU A 418 8.70 -8.79 -9.86
C LEU A 418 7.78 -9.12 -11.05
N GLY A 419 7.19 -8.09 -11.66
CA GLY A 419 6.35 -8.24 -12.84
C GLY A 419 7.09 -8.87 -14.02
N LEU A 420 8.32 -8.41 -14.32
CA LEU A 420 9.14 -8.93 -15.40
C LEU A 420 9.55 -10.39 -15.16
N ALA A 421 9.91 -10.74 -13.94
CA ALA A 421 10.20 -12.15 -13.59
C ALA A 421 8.96 -13.05 -13.80
N LEU A 422 7.79 -12.59 -13.39
CA LEU A 422 6.53 -13.31 -13.57
C LEU A 422 6.09 -13.37 -15.04
N LEU A 423 6.41 -12.35 -15.85
CA LEU A 423 6.21 -12.38 -17.31
C LEU A 423 7.05 -13.50 -17.93
N HIS A 424 8.34 -13.57 -17.60
CA HIS A 424 9.24 -14.60 -18.10
C HIS A 424 8.92 -16.02 -17.61
N ARG A 425 8.13 -16.15 -16.54
CA ARG A 425 7.53 -17.44 -16.13
C ARG A 425 6.65 -18.05 -17.24
N TYR A 426 6.05 -17.21 -18.09
CA TYR A 426 5.13 -17.64 -19.15
C TYR A 426 5.64 -17.34 -20.57
N ARG A 427 6.51 -16.34 -20.75
CA ARG A 427 7.02 -15.89 -22.05
C ARG A 427 8.54 -15.87 -22.08
N ASN A 428 9.16 -16.27 -23.20
CA ASN A 428 10.63 -16.30 -23.33
C ASN A 428 11.22 -14.90 -23.55
N LYS A 429 10.55 -14.07 -24.34
CA LYS A 429 11.02 -12.74 -24.74
C LYS A 429 10.13 -11.66 -24.15
N ARG A 430 10.70 -10.53 -23.77
CA ARG A 430 9.97 -9.35 -23.24
C ARG A 430 9.58 -8.37 -24.35
N GLU A 431 10.28 -8.41 -25.49
CA GLU A 431 10.05 -7.52 -26.61
C GLU A 431 8.65 -7.72 -27.21
N GLY A 432 8.07 -6.63 -27.72
CA GLY A 432 6.70 -6.61 -28.26
C GLY A 432 5.63 -6.71 -27.19
N THR A 433 5.93 -6.34 -25.95
CA THR A 433 4.93 -6.16 -24.89
C THR A 433 4.60 -4.67 -24.73
N ARG A 434 3.38 -4.37 -24.27
CA ARG A 434 2.94 -3.01 -23.94
C ARG A 434 3.62 -2.41 -22.69
N PHE A 435 4.61 -3.09 -22.13
CA PHE A 435 5.28 -2.71 -20.89
C PHE A 435 6.73 -2.24 -21.08
N GLU A 436 7.18 -2.09 -22.32
CA GLU A 436 8.59 -1.78 -22.61
C GLU A 436 9.06 -0.51 -21.91
N ASP A 437 8.26 0.55 -21.87
CA ASP A 437 8.58 1.79 -21.15
C ASP A 437 8.80 1.58 -19.64
N LEU A 438 8.18 0.53 -19.05
CA LEU A 438 8.35 0.20 -17.63
C LEU A 438 9.74 -0.41 -17.35
N TYR A 439 10.33 -1.07 -18.33
CA TYR A 439 11.63 -1.71 -18.14
C TYR A 439 12.77 -0.70 -17.94
N ASP A 440 12.58 0.56 -18.34
CA ASP A 440 13.51 1.67 -18.07
C ASP A 440 13.63 2.00 -16.57
N LEU A 441 12.70 1.52 -15.74
CA LEU A 441 12.83 1.59 -14.28
C LEU A 441 13.83 0.57 -13.71
N LEU A 442 14.37 -0.32 -14.54
CA LEU A 442 15.36 -1.34 -14.20
C LEU A 442 16.66 -1.10 -14.94
N THR A 443 17.77 -1.40 -14.29
CA THR A 443 19.05 -1.54 -14.98
C THR A 443 19.05 -2.79 -15.87
N GLU A 444 19.89 -2.84 -16.91
CA GLU A 444 20.04 -4.03 -17.75
C GLU A 444 20.37 -5.30 -16.94
N LYS A 445 21.19 -5.16 -15.91
CA LYS A 445 21.50 -6.23 -14.98
C LYS A 445 20.24 -6.76 -14.28
N GLU A 446 19.39 -5.87 -13.79
CA GLU A 446 18.14 -6.26 -13.11
C GLU A 446 17.16 -6.89 -14.08
N GLN A 447 17.09 -6.40 -15.32
CA GLN A 447 16.26 -7.01 -16.36
C GLN A 447 16.72 -8.44 -16.67
N ARG A 448 18.03 -8.67 -16.77
CA ARG A 448 18.60 -10.02 -16.95
C ARG A 448 18.35 -10.93 -15.74
N GLU A 449 18.52 -10.41 -14.53
CA GLU A 449 18.22 -11.16 -13.30
C GLU A 449 16.73 -11.57 -13.23
N ALA A 450 15.81 -10.70 -13.65
CA ALA A 450 14.38 -11.00 -13.71
C ALA A 450 14.07 -12.09 -14.75
N GLU A 451 14.72 -12.05 -15.91
CA GLU A 451 14.61 -13.10 -16.93
C GLU A 451 15.08 -14.46 -16.41
N ILE A 452 16.27 -14.50 -15.77
CA ILE A 452 16.80 -15.73 -15.15
C ILE A 452 15.81 -16.27 -14.12
N LEU A 453 15.27 -15.42 -13.24
CA LEU A 453 14.28 -15.81 -12.23
C LEU A 453 13.01 -16.38 -12.87
N GLY A 454 12.49 -15.73 -13.88
CA GLY A 454 11.29 -16.18 -14.60
C GLY A 454 11.49 -17.53 -15.29
N LYS A 455 12.61 -17.70 -15.99
CA LYS A 455 12.97 -18.96 -16.64
C LYS A 455 13.24 -20.09 -15.62
N ALA A 456 13.85 -19.78 -14.48
CA ALA A 456 14.04 -20.74 -13.39
C ALA A 456 12.70 -21.22 -12.82
N MET A 457 11.76 -20.30 -12.57
CA MET A 457 10.40 -20.64 -12.15
C MET A 457 9.65 -21.45 -13.22
N ARG A 458 9.83 -21.09 -14.49
CA ARG A 458 9.21 -21.80 -15.63
C ARG A 458 9.68 -23.25 -15.71
N PHE A 459 10.97 -23.48 -15.54
CA PHE A 459 11.55 -24.80 -15.51
C PHE A 459 11.13 -25.59 -14.27
N GLY A 460 11.35 -25.02 -13.07
CA GLY A 460 11.04 -25.69 -11.81
C GLY A 460 9.57 -26.15 -11.70
N ALA A 461 8.64 -25.33 -12.18
CA ALA A 461 7.22 -25.67 -12.15
C ALA A 461 6.81 -26.83 -13.08
N MET A 462 7.71 -27.37 -13.90
CA MET A 462 7.46 -28.55 -14.74
C MET A 462 7.84 -29.87 -14.07
N LEU A 463 8.63 -29.82 -13.00
CA LEU A 463 9.14 -31.02 -12.33
C LEU A 463 8.26 -31.49 -11.16
N TRP A 464 7.20 -30.75 -10.80
CA TRP A 464 6.34 -31.08 -9.68
C TRP A 464 4.87 -31.11 -10.06
N LEU A 465 4.17 -32.14 -9.59
CA LEU A 465 2.74 -32.32 -9.76
C LEU A 465 1.97 -32.04 -8.46
N GLN A 466 2.66 -31.95 -7.33
CA GLN A 466 2.07 -31.71 -6.01
C GLN A 466 3.07 -30.98 -5.07
N PRO A 467 2.60 -30.27 -4.04
CA PRO A 467 3.45 -29.70 -3.01
C PRO A 467 4.18 -30.81 -2.23
N GLY A 468 5.41 -30.54 -1.84
CA GLY A 468 6.24 -31.52 -1.12
C GLY A 468 6.97 -32.50 -2.07
N GLY A 469 7.74 -33.37 -1.50
CA GLY A 469 8.62 -34.26 -2.26
C GLY A 469 9.83 -33.52 -2.85
N GLN A 470 10.94 -34.22 -3.04
CA GLN A 470 12.11 -33.67 -3.70
C GLN A 470 12.26 -34.36 -5.04
N MET A 471 11.87 -33.71 -6.13
CA MET A 471 11.97 -34.26 -7.49
C MET A 471 13.33 -34.05 -8.12
N GLY A 472 14.12 -33.12 -7.59
CA GLY A 472 15.46 -32.83 -8.06
C GLY A 472 16.16 -31.73 -7.28
N GLU A 473 17.43 -31.55 -7.55
CA GLU A 473 18.27 -30.50 -7.00
C GLU A 473 18.93 -29.74 -8.15
N LEU A 474 18.84 -28.42 -8.10
CA LEU A 474 19.51 -27.53 -9.03
C LEU A 474 20.83 -27.06 -8.41
N ARG A 475 21.94 -27.25 -9.10
CA ARG A 475 23.28 -26.83 -8.66
C ARG A 475 23.86 -25.84 -9.64
N TRP A 476 24.30 -24.70 -9.15
CA TRP A 476 24.91 -23.64 -9.94
C TRP A 476 26.38 -23.46 -9.57
N PHE A 477 27.28 -23.58 -10.57
CA PHE A 477 28.72 -23.42 -10.45
C PHE A 477 29.17 -22.21 -11.30
N PRO A 478 29.07 -20.97 -10.79
CA PRO A 478 29.30 -19.76 -11.61
C PRO A 478 30.71 -19.67 -12.18
N LYS A 479 31.74 -20.10 -11.45
CA LYS A 479 33.13 -20.11 -11.94
C LYS A 479 33.34 -21.07 -13.11
N LYS A 480 32.57 -22.16 -13.17
CA LYS A 480 32.64 -23.17 -14.24
C LYS A 480 31.62 -22.91 -15.35
N ARG A 481 30.76 -21.90 -15.20
CA ARG A 481 29.60 -21.69 -16.06
C ARG A 481 28.80 -22.99 -16.30
N LEU A 482 28.56 -23.74 -15.22
CA LEU A 482 27.91 -25.04 -15.29
C LEU A 482 26.62 -25.03 -14.44
N LEU A 483 25.51 -25.35 -15.09
CA LEU A 483 24.22 -25.60 -14.46
C LEU A 483 23.95 -27.11 -14.44
N GLU A 484 23.94 -27.70 -13.24
CA GLU A 484 23.72 -29.13 -13.06
C GLU A 484 22.33 -29.38 -12.45
N LEU A 485 21.59 -30.32 -13.06
CA LEU A 485 20.34 -30.85 -12.53
C LEU A 485 20.57 -32.28 -12.03
N VAL A 486 20.24 -32.52 -10.77
CA VAL A 486 20.27 -33.88 -10.19
C VAL A 486 18.82 -34.30 -9.95
N LEU A 487 18.31 -35.26 -10.71
CA LEU A 487 16.96 -35.79 -10.61
C LEU A 487 16.91 -36.98 -9.64
N THR A 488 15.81 -37.09 -8.88
CA THR A 488 15.48 -38.36 -8.22
C THR A 488 15.07 -39.40 -9.25
N LYS A 489 15.11 -40.70 -8.91
CA LYS A 489 14.70 -41.76 -9.81
C LYS A 489 13.26 -41.58 -10.31
N ASP A 490 12.36 -41.17 -9.41
CA ASP A 490 10.95 -40.96 -9.72
C ASP A 490 10.71 -39.74 -10.63
N ALA A 491 11.62 -38.77 -10.60
CA ALA A 491 11.51 -37.55 -11.41
C ALA A 491 12.04 -37.72 -12.86
N VAL A 492 12.73 -38.80 -13.17
CA VAL A 492 13.31 -39.01 -14.51
C VAL A 492 12.22 -38.98 -15.58
N ALA A 493 11.07 -39.60 -15.32
CA ALA A 493 9.93 -39.61 -16.26
C ALA A 493 9.31 -38.24 -16.50
N LEU A 494 9.54 -37.25 -15.60
CA LEU A 494 9.07 -35.87 -15.75
C LEU A 494 10.03 -35.00 -16.59
N TYR A 495 11.26 -35.47 -16.80
CA TYR A 495 12.27 -34.77 -17.58
C TYR A 495 12.21 -35.21 -19.05
N GLY A 496 11.14 -34.82 -19.72
CA GLY A 496 10.97 -35.01 -21.16
C GLY A 496 11.46 -33.81 -21.96
N GLU A 497 11.30 -33.86 -23.27
CA GLU A 497 11.76 -32.88 -24.25
C GLU A 497 11.42 -31.43 -23.89
N VAL A 498 10.22 -31.16 -23.41
CA VAL A 498 9.79 -29.80 -23.04
C VAL A 498 10.50 -29.31 -21.79
N ALA A 499 10.71 -30.17 -20.78
CA ALA A 499 11.44 -29.82 -19.57
C ALA A 499 12.92 -29.53 -19.89
N GLU A 500 13.53 -30.36 -20.75
CA GLU A 500 14.89 -30.15 -21.25
C GLU A 500 15.04 -28.82 -21.99
N ALA A 501 14.11 -28.50 -22.91
CA ALA A 501 14.11 -27.24 -23.62
C ALA A 501 14.02 -26.04 -22.66
N ARG A 502 13.27 -26.14 -21.55
CA ARG A 502 13.22 -25.10 -20.50
C ARG A 502 14.50 -25.01 -19.69
N PHE A 503 15.10 -26.14 -19.38
CA PHE A 503 16.39 -26.20 -18.69
C PHE A 503 17.51 -25.55 -19.53
N ASN A 504 17.59 -25.88 -20.81
CA ASN A 504 18.52 -25.29 -21.77
C ASN A 504 18.28 -23.78 -21.96
N SER A 505 17.02 -23.33 -22.00
CA SER A 505 16.69 -21.89 -22.06
C SER A 505 17.14 -21.14 -20.80
N LEU A 506 17.04 -21.76 -19.61
CA LEU A 506 17.56 -21.20 -18.37
C LEU A 506 19.10 -21.11 -18.40
N ALA A 507 19.75 -22.20 -18.81
CA ALA A 507 21.23 -22.25 -18.92
C ALA A 507 21.76 -21.20 -19.90
N ALA A 508 21.09 -21.02 -21.05
CA ALA A 508 21.44 -19.98 -22.02
C ALA A 508 21.39 -18.57 -21.41
N SER A 509 20.38 -18.27 -20.55
CA SER A 509 20.30 -16.96 -19.88
C SER A 509 21.38 -16.75 -18.82
N LEU A 510 21.99 -17.84 -18.32
CA LEU A 510 23.14 -17.86 -17.43
C LEU A 510 24.49 -17.91 -18.18
N GLU A 511 24.47 -18.02 -19.51
CA GLU A 511 25.65 -18.28 -20.35
C GLU A 511 26.42 -19.54 -19.85
N ALA A 512 25.68 -20.63 -19.58
CA ALA A 512 26.18 -21.82 -18.92
C ALA A 512 25.95 -23.10 -19.75
N GLU A 513 26.86 -24.05 -19.56
CA GLU A 513 26.65 -25.43 -20.01
C GLU A 513 25.68 -26.17 -19.07
N THR A 514 25.02 -27.19 -19.60
CA THR A 514 24.07 -28.01 -18.85
C THR A 514 24.64 -29.38 -18.53
N LYS A 515 24.28 -29.91 -17.36
CA LYS A 515 24.56 -31.32 -16.99
C LYS A 515 23.37 -31.88 -16.24
N VAL A 516 22.92 -33.07 -16.66
CA VAL A 516 21.84 -33.80 -15.99
C VAL A 516 22.39 -35.10 -15.42
N ARG A 517 22.01 -35.40 -14.18
CA ARG A 517 22.36 -36.67 -13.49
C ARG A 517 21.11 -37.20 -12.78
N VAL A 518 21.09 -38.50 -12.59
CA VAL A 518 20.14 -39.18 -11.71
C VAL A 518 20.81 -39.43 -10.36
N ALA A 519 20.13 -39.16 -9.27
CA ALA A 519 20.62 -39.47 -7.93
C ALA A 519 20.80 -40.99 -7.78
N ARG A 520 21.89 -41.39 -7.19
CA ARG A 520 22.22 -42.82 -6.95
C ARG A 520 21.26 -43.45 -5.93
#